data_377898d51b5b993e45a0f95ed3019e62
#
_entry.id   377898d51b5b993e45a0f95ed3019e62
#
_cell.length_a   1.000
_cell.length_b   1.000
_cell.length_c   1.000
_cell.angle_alpha   90.00
_cell.angle_beta   90.00
_cell.angle_gamma   90.00
#
_symmetry.space_group_name_H-M   'P 1'
#
loop_
_entity.id
_entity.type
_entity.pdbx_description
1 polymer ?
#
loop_
_entity_poly.entity_id
_entity_poly.type
_entity_poly.pdbx_seq_one_letter_code
_entity_poly.pdbx_strand_id
1 'polypeptide(L)'
;LLFSFSKSIGQEKKKKTLKPYKIGLLYNYGTEENFIFDDLDYTYSTNTYKLQAFYKVGKWKEINFDLIVQPQFQFIKHQLINEQYITPDQDNYLEKRDEFTKQKKMNLYGLDFGFAITKRIVKRLDFQGLISLGFNYIDTRTERLASGFTFNENFSLGLSYNIYKNSHLYLGTNFGHVSNLNFQKPNDGYNILGIEIGYSFELSQ
;
A
#
# COMPACT_ATOMS: atom_id res chain seq x y z
N LEU A 1 8.90 36.31 53.82
CA LEU A 1 9.03 35.68 52.50
C LEU A 1 7.62 35.19 52.09
N LEU A 2 6.95 35.97 51.22
CA LEU A 2 5.64 35.61 50.62
C LEU A 2 5.90 34.88 49.31
N PHE A 3 5.58 33.58 49.25
CA PHE A 3 5.52 32.82 48.00
C PHE A 3 4.17 33.05 47.34
N SER A 4 4.15 33.80 46.24
CA SER A 4 2.97 33.93 45.38
C SER A 4 2.92 32.75 44.43
N PHE A 5 1.95 31.87 44.62
CA PHE A 5 1.61 30.80 43.64
C PHE A 5 0.80 31.42 42.49
N SER A 6 1.42 31.62 41.34
CA SER A 6 0.70 31.92 40.11
C SER A 6 -0.01 30.67 39.61
N LYS A 7 -1.34 30.62 39.67
CA LYS A 7 -2.13 29.60 38.98
C LYS A 7 -1.94 29.77 37.50
N SER A 8 -1.20 28.86 36.89
CA SER A 8 -1.19 28.69 35.45
C SER A 8 -2.58 28.15 35.02
N ILE A 9 -3.38 29.03 34.43
CA ILE A 9 -4.65 28.61 33.77
C ILE A 9 -4.25 27.87 32.49
N GLY A 10 -4.19 26.56 32.56
CA GLY A 10 -4.01 25.73 31.40
C GLY A 10 -5.23 25.92 30.47
N GLN A 11 -5.02 26.58 29.34
CA GLN A 11 -6.00 26.58 28.27
C GLN A 11 -6.26 25.13 27.87
N GLU A 12 -7.47 24.63 28.14
CA GLU A 12 -7.94 23.36 27.54
C GLU A 12 -7.94 23.52 26.03
N LYS A 13 -6.88 23.04 25.39
CA LYS A 13 -6.88 22.86 23.93
C LYS A 13 -7.96 21.85 23.63
N LYS A 14 -9.09 22.31 23.05
CA LYS A 14 -10.11 21.42 22.50
C LYS A 14 -9.39 20.35 21.67
N LYS A 15 -9.43 19.09 22.10
CA LYS A 15 -8.88 17.95 21.36
C LYS A 15 -9.56 17.97 20.00
N LYS A 16 -8.86 18.41 18.96
CA LYS A 16 -9.33 18.26 17.58
C LYS A 16 -9.37 16.78 17.28
N THR A 17 -10.56 16.20 17.26
CA THR A 17 -10.75 14.82 16.83
C THR A 17 -10.34 14.75 15.36
N LEU A 18 -9.35 13.94 15.04
CA LEU A 18 -8.92 13.71 13.67
C LEU A 18 -10.03 12.93 12.94
N LYS A 19 -10.80 13.59 12.09
CA LYS A 19 -11.87 12.97 11.30
C LYS A 19 -11.47 12.90 9.85
N PRO A 20 -11.75 11.79 9.15
CA PRO A 20 -11.53 11.75 7.71
C PRO A 20 -12.44 12.77 7.03
N TYR A 21 -11.91 13.50 6.06
CA TYR A 21 -12.69 14.43 5.25
C TYR A 21 -13.09 13.82 3.90
N LYS A 22 -12.39 12.75 3.48
CA LYS A 22 -12.65 12.03 2.23
C LYS A 22 -12.47 10.54 2.48
N ILE A 23 -13.34 9.73 1.91
CA ILE A 23 -13.25 8.27 1.90
C ILE A 23 -13.23 7.78 0.47
N GLY A 24 -12.65 6.60 0.22
CA GLY A 24 -12.53 6.05 -1.12
C GLY A 24 -12.43 4.54 -1.15
N LEU A 25 -12.61 4.03 -2.36
CA LEU A 25 -12.33 2.66 -2.76
C LEU A 25 -11.27 2.72 -3.85
N LEU A 26 -10.26 1.88 -3.76
CA LEU A 26 -9.21 1.73 -4.75
C LEU A 26 -9.07 0.28 -5.13
N TYR A 27 -8.97 0.01 -6.42
CA TYR A 27 -8.58 -1.26 -7.00
C TYR A 27 -7.24 -1.09 -7.71
N ASN A 28 -6.33 -2.04 -7.50
CA ASN A 28 -5.05 -2.13 -8.20
C ASN A 28 -4.92 -3.53 -8.82
N TYR A 29 -4.56 -3.58 -10.09
CA TYR A 29 -4.03 -4.77 -10.72
C TYR A 29 -2.54 -4.58 -10.97
N GLY A 30 -1.72 -5.43 -10.38
CA GLY A 30 -0.27 -5.36 -10.50
C GLY A 30 0.32 -6.72 -10.85
N THR A 31 1.43 -6.70 -11.56
CA THR A 31 2.21 -7.89 -11.90
C THR A 31 3.71 -7.57 -11.85
N GLU A 32 4.47 -8.57 -11.54
CA GLU A 32 5.93 -8.50 -11.59
C GLU A 32 6.43 -8.45 -13.03
N GLU A 33 5.78 -9.14 -13.98
CA GLU A 33 6.14 -9.16 -15.41
C GLU A 33 6.16 -7.77 -16.06
N ASN A 34 5.43 -6.78 -15.52
CA ASN A 34 5.43 -5.40 -16.00
C ASN A 34 6.52 -4.52 -15.35
N PHE A 35 7.35 -5.10 -14.51
CA PHE A 35 8.40 -4.36 -13.83
C PHE A 35 9.63 -4.21 -14.73
N ILE A 36 10.36 -3.08 -14.60
CA ILE A 36 11.56 -2.77 -15.41
C ILE A 36 12.64 -3.85 -15.25
N PHE A 37 12.60 -4.59 -14.16
CA PHE A 37 13.51 -5.68 -13.85
C PHE A 37 12.73 -6.99 -13.77
N ASP A 38 12.04 -7.35 -14.86
CA ASP A 38 11.35 -8.63 -15.00
C ASP A 38 12.28 -9.78 -14.60
N ASP A 39 11.85 -10.60 -13.64
CA ASP A 39 12.61 -11.74 -13.16
C ASP A 39 12.03 -13.01 -13.80
N LEU A 40 12.81 -13.64 -14.67
CA LEU A 40 12.38 -14.84 -15.39
C LEU A 40 12.22 -16.08 -14.50
N ASP A 41 12.67 -16.01 -13.26
CA ASP A 41 12.63 -17.15 -12.35
C ASP A 41 11.25 -17.41 -11.75
N TYR A 42 10.37 -16.39 -11.69
CA TYR A 42 9.06 -16.50 -11.05
C TYR A 42 8.05 -15.48 -11.60
N THR A 43 6.77 -15.67 -11.27
CA THR A 43 5.72 -14.69 -11.58
C THR A 43 4.89 -14.37 -10.35
N TYR A 44 4.48 -13.10 -10.25
CA TYR A 44 3.45 -12.62 -9.31
C TYR A 44 2.42 -11.78 -10.06
N SER A 45 1.15 -12.04 -9.82
CA SER A 45 0.07 -11.13 -10.21
C SER A 45 -0.88 -10.90 -9.04
N THR A 46 -1.30 -9.65 -8.86
CA THR A 46 -2.09 -9.23 -7.71
C THR A 46 -3.34 -8.47 -8.12
N ASN A 47 -4.43 -8.75 -7.41
CA ASN A 47 -5.64 -7.94 -7.42
C ASN A 47 -5.81 -7.37 -6.01
N THR A 48 -5.59 -6.08 -5.84
CA THR A 48 -5.61 -5.39 -4.55
C THR A 48 -6.82 -4.49 -4.43
N TYR A 49 -7.51 -4.59 -3.31
CA TYR A 49 -8.65 -3.75 -2.93
C TYR A 49 -8.28 -2.97 -1.68
N LYS A 50 -8.44 -1.65 -1.71
CA LYS A 50 -8.17 -0.76 -0.57
C LYS A 50 -9.38 0.09 -0.26
N LEU A 51 -9.78 0.13 1.01
CA LEU A 51 -10.58 1.23 1.54
C LEU A 51 -9.63 2.38 1.88
N GLN A 52 -10.04 3.61 1.64
CA GLN A 52 -9.19 4.78 1.88
C GLN A 52 -9.89 5.78 2.80
N ALA A 53 -9.20 6.22 3.83
CA ALA A 53 -9.63 7.33 4.68
C ALA A 53 -8.55 8.42 4.66
N PHE A 54 -8.92 9.63 4.22
CA PHE A 54 -8.01 10.77 4.07
C PHE A 54 -8.24 11.77 5.18
N TYR A 55 -7.14 12.24 5.79
CA TYR A 55 -7.12 13.19 6.89
C TYR A 55 -6.25 14.37 6.52
N LYS A 56 -6.80 15.59 6.51
CA LYS A 56 -6.06 16.81 6.19
C LYS A 56 -4.94 17.06 7.19
N VAL A 57 -3.71 17.11 6.70
CA VAL A 57 -2.52 17.49 7.48
C VAL A 57 -2.22 18.97 7.30
N GLY A 58 -2.23 19.46 6.07
CA GLY A 58 -1.92 20.84 5.77
C GLY A 58 -1.94 21.18 4.29
N LYS A 59 -1.55 22.41 4.01
CA LYS A 59 -1.41 22.94 2.65
C LYS A 59 -0.15 23.80 2.57
N TRP A 60 0.63 23.61 1.52
CA TRP A 60 1.75 24.47 1.19
C TRP A 60 1.62 24.94 -0.26
N LYS A 61 1.46 26.26 -0.43
CA LYS A 61 1.10 26.86 -1.73
C LYS A 61 -0.15 26.18 -2.30
N GLU A 62 -0.03 25.52 -3.46
CA GLU A 62 -1.12 24.82 -4.15
C GLU A 62 -1.15 23.31 -3.89
N ILE A 63 -0.25 22.80 -3.03
CA ILE A 63 -0.13 21.39 -2.73
C ILE A 63 -0.85 21.11 -1.41
N ASN A 64 -1.80 20.19 -1.41
CA ASN A 64 -2.44 19.67 -0.20
C ASN A 64 -1.69 18.42 0.25
N PHE A 65 -1.59 18.25 1.57
CA PHE A 65 -0.96 17.11 2.24
C PHE A 65 -1.99 16.42 3.11
N ASP A 66 -2.16 15.14 2.88
CA ASP A 66 -3.09 14.29 3.63
C ASP A 66 -2.34 13.11 4.23
N LEU A 67 -2.72 12.73 5.46
CA LEU A 67 -2.47 11.40 5.98
C LEU A 67 -3.54 10.47 5.39
N ILE A 68 -3.15 9.26 5.03
CA ILE A 68 -4.08 8.24 4.53
C ILE A 68 -3.96 6.95 5.33
N VAL A 69 -5.10 6.35 5.63
CA VAL A 69 -5.21 5.03 6.25
C VAL A 69 -5.98 4.13 5.32
N GLN A 70 -5.41 2.96 4.99
CA GLN A 70 -5.94 2.07 3.96
C GLN A 70 -5.94 0.61 4.43
N PRO A 71 -7.05 0.11 5.02
CA PRO A 71 -7.27 -1.32 5.07
C PRO A 71 -7.22 -1.91 3.66
N GLN A 72 -6.46 -3.00 3.49
CA GLN A 72 -6.29 -3.64 2.19
C GLN A 72 -6.46 -5.15 2.23
N PHE A 73 -6.81 -5.67 1.08
CA PHE A 73 -6.87 -7.09 0.79
C PHE A 73 -6.34 -7.35 -0.62
N GLN A 74 -5.41 -8.34 -0.75
CA GLN A 74 -4.86 -8.75 -2.04
C GLN A 74 -5.12 -10.21 -2.30
N PHE A 75 -5.61 -10.52 -3.51
CA PHE A 75 -5.57 -11.85 -4.10
C PHE A 75 -4.31 -11.95 -4.96
N ILE A 76 -3.47 -12.93 -4.68
CA ILE A 76 -2.17 -13.09 -5.32
C ILE A 76 -2.14 -14.46 -6.02
N LYS A 77 -1.64 -14.48 -7.25
CA LYS A 77 -1.21 -15.70 -7.93
C LYS A 77 0.29 -15.65 -8.06
N HIS A 78 0.94 -16.77 -7.75
CA HIS A 78 2.38 -16.92 -7.82
C HIS A 78 2.76 -18.28 -8.37
N GLN A 79 3.89 -18.33 -9.07
CA GLN A 79 4.50 -19.57 -9.55
C GLN A 79 6.01 -19.38 -9.71
N LEU A 80 6.79 -20.32 -9.19
CA LEU A 80 8.21 -20.45 -9.55
C LEU A 80 8.29 -21.04 -10.96
N ILE A 81 8.94 -20.34 -11.89
CA ILE A 81 9.10 -20.77 -13.29
C ILE A 81 10.41 -21.54 -13.46
N ASN A 82 11.50 -21.00 -12.95
CA ASN A 82 12.82 -21.64 -13.02
C ASN A 82 13.05 -22.51 -11.77
N GLU A 83 12.91 -23.83 -11.91
CA GLU A 83 13.14 -24.75 -10.80
C GLU A 83 14.59 -24.74 -10.28
N GLN A 84 15.56 -24.28 -11.10
CA GLN A 84 16.98 -24.19 -10.71
C GLN A 84 17.23 -23.10 -9.66
N TYR A 85 16.28 -22.19 -9.43
CA TYR A 85 16.29 -21.27 -8.30
C TYR A 85 16.44 -22.02 -6.96
N ILE A 86 15.84 -23.22 -6.86
CA ILE A 86 16.02 -24.10 -5.72
C ILE A 86 17.16 -25.06 -6.05
N THR A 87 18.33 -24.80 -5.43
CA THR A 87 19.56 -25.53 -5.70
C THR A 87 19.65 -26.86 -4.94
N PRO A 88 20.39 -27.86 -5.48
CA PRO A 88 20.50 -29.21 -4.86
C PRO A 88 21.12 -29.23 -3.46
N ASP A 89 21.81 -28.17 -3.03
CA ASP A 89 22.38 -28.04 -1.69
C ASP A 89 21.34 -27.66 -0.62
N GLN A 90 20.12 -27.29 -1.04
CA GLN A 90 19.03 -27.03 -0.11
C GLN A 90 18.38 -28.33 0.39
N ASP A 91 18.07 -28.36 1.68
CA ASP A 91 17.30 -29.47 2.25
C ASP A 91 15.99 -29.68 1.52
N ASN A 92 15.67 -30.94 1.16
CA ASN A 92 14.44 -31.34 0.48
C ASN A 92 14.19 -30.60 -0.84
N TYR A 93 15.25 -30.28 -1.61
CA TYR A 93 15.17 -29.46 -2.82
C TYR A 93 14.18 -30.02 -3.87
N LEU A 94 14.08 -31.35 -4.02
CA LEU A 94 13.14 -31.97 -4.96
C LEU A 94 11.68 -31.72 -4.56
N GLU A 95 11.37 -31.83 -3.27
CA GLU A 95 10.03 -31.57 -2.74
C GLU A 95 9.68 -30.09 -2.86
N LYS A 96 10.64 -29.20 -2.58
CA LYS A 96 10.47 -27.74 -2.75
C LYS A 96 10.23 -27.38 -4.21
N ARG A 97 10.96 -27.98 -5.16
CA ARG A 97 10.73 -27.78 -6.59
C ARG A 97 9.32 -28.21 -6.98
N ASP A 98 8.89 -29.41 -6.58
CA ASP A 98 7.52 -29.89 -6.84
C ASP A 98 6.45 -28.98 -6.19
N GLU A 99 6.72 -28.45 -5.00
CA GLU A 99 5.79 -27.55 -4.30
C GLU A 99 5.69 -26.17 -4.97
N PHE A 100 6.84 -25.52 -5.28
CA PHE A 100 6.85 -24.11 -5.66
C PHE A 100 6.68 -23.86 -7.16
N THR A 101 6.97 -24.85 -8.00
CA THR A 101 6.66 -24.77 -9.44
C THR A 101 5.17 -24.92 -9.76
N LYS A 102 4.35 -25.33 -8.81
CA LYS A 102 2.89 -25.34 -8.95
C LYS A 102 2.34 -23.94 -8.69
N GLN A 103 1.44 -23.47 -9.55
CA GLN A 103 0.78 -22.19 -9.36
C GLN A 103 0.04 -22.15 -8.03
N LYS A 104 0.34 -21.15 -7.20
CA LYS A 104 -0.28 -20.89 -5.90
C LYS A 104 -1.26 -19.73 -5.99
N LYS A 105 -2.33 -19.82 -5.18
CA LYS A 105 -3.22 -18.70 -4.89
C LYS A 105 -3.04 -18.36 -3.42
N MET A 106 -2.80 -17.10 -3.14
CA MET A 106 -2.48 -16.60 -1.80
C MET A 106 -3.29 -15.36 -1.51
N ASN A 107 -3.43 -15.05 -0.23
CA ASN A 107 -4.06 -13.82 0.22
C ASN A 107 -3.11 -13.03 1.12
N LEU A 108 -3.14 -11.72 0.95
CA LEU A 108 -2.50 -10.78 1.86
C LEU A 108 -3.54 -9.77 2.32
N TYR A 109 -3.58 -9.52 3.61
CA TYR A 109 -4.46 -8.53 4.22
C TYR A 109 -3.76 -7.75 5.31
N GLY A 110 -4.11 -6.48 5.41
CA GLY A 110 -3.47 -5.59 6.36
C GLY A 110 -3.95 -4.16 6.33
N LEU A 111 -3.12 -3.30 6.87
CA LEU A 111 -3.41 -1.90 7.06
C LEU A 111 -2.22 -1.05 6.64
N ASP A 112 -2.42 -0.20 5.62
CA ASP A 112 -1.42 0.76 5.16
C ASP A 112 -1.64 2.12 5.81
N PHE A 113 -0.54 2.77 6.13
CA PHE A 113 -0.47 4.18 6.53
C PHE A 113 0.42 4.91 5.55
N GLY A 114 -0.03 6.08 5.09
CA GLY A 114 0.71 6.81 4.09
C GLY A 114 0.45 8.30 4.10
N PHE A 115 1.18 8.97 3.20
CA PHE A 115 1.00 10.38 2.92
C PHE A 115 0.64 10.56 1.46
N ALA A 116 -0.42 11.33 1.22
CA ALA A 116 -0.82 11.74 -0.10
C ALA A 116 -0.53 13.22 -0.32
N ILE A 117 -0.07 13.55 -1.51
CA ILE A 117 0.02 14.91 -2.00
C ILE A 117 -0.95 15.09 -3.14
N THR A 118 -1.63 16.22 -3.18
CA THR A 118 -2.57 16.55 -4.25
C THR A 118 -2.31 17.97 -4.73
N LYS A 119 -2.09 18.14 -6.04
CA LYS A 119 -1.90 19.45 -6.68
C LYS A 119 -2.90 19.64 -7.81
N ARG A 120 -3.64 20.74 -7.77
CA ARG A 120 -4.56 21.14 -8.86
C ARG A 120 -3.77 21.45 -10.14
N ILE A 121 -4.11 20.76 -11.24
CA ILE A 121 -3.57 21.03 -12.58
C ILE A 121 -4.49 21.98 -13.35
N VAL A 122 -5.77 21.60 -13.44
CA VAL A 122 -6.83 22.41 -14.06
C VAL A 122 -8.13 22.27 -13.27
N LYS A 123 -9.17 23.02 -13.59
CA LYS A 123 -10.40 23.21 -12.78
C LYS A 123 -10.97 21.95 -12.10
N ARG A 124 -10.86 20.76 -12.72
CA ARG A 124 -11.42 19.50 -12.20
C ARG A 124 -10.42 18.36 -12.13
N LEU A 125 -9.16 18.63 -12.47
CA LEU A 125 -8.12 17.61 -12.57
C LEU A 125 -7.00 17.93 -11.60
N ASP A 126 -6.72 16.97 -10.73
CA ASP A 126 -5.64 17.03 -9.76
C ASP A 126 -4.59 15.95 -10.07
N PHE A 127 -3.33 16.28 -9.95
CA PHE A 127 -2.26 15.31 -9.80
C PHE A 127 -2.27 14.79 -8.36
N GLN A 128 -2.13 13.49 -8.19
CA GLN A 128 -2.03 12.85 -6.88
C GLN A 128 -0.82 11.91 -6.82
N GLY A 129 0.01 12.10 -5.80
CA GLY A 129 1.07 11.18 -5.42
C GLY A 129 0.80 10.60 -4.04
N LEU A 130 1.17 9.35 -3.82
CA LEU A 130 1.00 8.65 -2.55
C LEU A 130 2.22 7.79 -2.26
N ILE A 131 2.68 7.82 -1.01
CA ILE A 131 3.61 6.84 -0.45
C ILE A 131 2.96 6.19 0.75
N SER A 132 3.08 4.88 0.91
CA SER A 132 2.56 4.19 2.09
C SER A 132 3.42 3.00 2.51
N LEU A 133 3.34 2.69 3.80
CA LEU A 133 3.89 1.50 4.42
C LEU A 133 2.74 0.72 5.05
N GLY A 134 2.65 -0.57 4.75
CA GLY A 134 1.63 -1.47 5.27
C GLY A 134 2.17 -2.54 6.19
N PHE A 135 1.38 -2.87 7.18
CA PHE A 135 1.58 -4.00 8.10
C PHE A 135 0.57 -5.07 7.73
N ASN A 136 1.07 -6.22 7.24
CA ASN A 136 0.22 -7.21 6.61
C ASN A 136 0.49 -8.60 7.15
N TYR A 137 -0.41 -9.50 6.80
CA TYR A 137 -0.27 -10.93 6.95
C TYR A 137 -0.49 -11.60 5.60
N ILE A 138 0.45 -12.48 5.19
CA ILE A 138 0.33 -13.34 4.02
C ILE A 138 0.09 -14.79 4.46
N ASP A 139 -0.92 -15.44 3.90
CA ASP A 139 -1.38 -16.75 4.35
C ASP A 139 -0.54 -17.94 3.85
N THR A 140 0.21 -17.75 2.78
CA THR A 140 0.92 -18.84 2.09
C THR A 140 2.39 -18.49 1.87
N ARG A 141 3.28 -19.44 2.13
CA ARG A 141 4.71 -19.31 1.84
C ARG A 141 5.01 -19.55 0.36
N THR A 142 6.07 -18.91 -0.10
CA THR A 142 6.71 -19.16 -1.40
C THR A 142 8.20 -19.48 -1.20
N GLU A 143 8.92 -19.77 -2.27
CA GLU A 143 10.38 -19.91 -2.25
C GLU A 143 11.09 -18.60 -1.88
N ARG A 144 10.41 -17.44 -2.05
CA ARG A 144 10.96 -16.10 -1.84
C ARG A 144 10.48 -15.42 -0.56
N LEU A 145 9.30 -15.79 -0.04
CA LEU A 145 8.70 -15.13 1.10
C LEU A 145 8.03 -16.13 2.05
N ALA A 146 8.40 -16.08 3.32
CA ALA A 146 7.74 -16.85 4.37
C ALA A 146 6.29 -16.33 4.58
N SER A 147 5.37 -17.27 4.90
CA SER A 147 4.02 -16.90 5.34
C SER A 147 4.06 -16.22 6.71
N GLY A 148 3.07 -15.40 6.99
CA GLY A 148 2.95 -14.67 8.25
C GLY A 148 3.04 -13.17 8.09
N PHE A 149 3.69 -12.50 9.04
CA PHE A 149 3.79 -11.06 9.06
C PHE A 149 4.71 -10.53 7.95
N THR A 150 4.20 -9.54 7.20
CA THR A 150 4.93 -8.88 6.11
C THR A 150 4.71 -7.38 6.15
N PHE A 151 5.61 -6.67 5.49
CA PHE A 151 5.46 -5.24 5.16
C PHE A 151 5.20 -5.11 3.67
N ASN A 152 4.46 -4.09 3.29
CA ASN A 152 4.42 -3.63 1.91
C ASN A 152 4.72 -2.14 1.84
N GLU A 153 5.53 -1.78 0.90
CA GLU A 153 5.89 -0.41 0.55
C GLU A 153 5.23 -0.08 -0.77
N ASN A 154 4.50 1.03 -0.83
CA ASN A 154 3.80 1.45 -2.04
C ASN A 154 4.16 2.88 -2.42
N PHE A 155 4.33 3.08 -3.70
CA PHE A 155 4.45 4.38 -4.33
C PHE A 155 3.46 4.47 -5.49
N SER A 156 2.54 5.44 -5.44
CA SER A 156 1.54 5.63 -6.47
C SER A 156 1.58 7.05 -7.03
N LEU A 157 1.37 7.15 -8.34
CA LEU A 157 1.22 8.41 -9.05
C LEU A 157 0.01 8.33 -9.98
N GLY A 158 -0.79 9.39 -10.03
CA GLY A 158 -1.96 9.39 -10.90
C GLY A 158 -2.67 10.72 -10.98
N LEU A 159 -3.82 10.66 -11.61
CA LEU A 159 -4.70 11.79 -11.83
C LEU A 159 -6.05 11.53 -11.15
N SER A 160 -6.55 12.54 -10.45
CA SER A 160 -7.86 12.52 -9.80
C SER A 160 -8.76 13.54 -10.48
N TYR A 161 -9.88 13.09 -11.06
CA TYR A 161 -10.83 13.92 -11.75
C TYR A 161 -12.12 14.10 -10.95
N ASN A 162 -12.50 15.33 -10.64
CA ASN A 162 -13.75 15.64 -9.98
C ASN A 162 -14.91 15.51 -10.98
N ILE A 163 -15.71 14.45 -10.84
CA ILE A 163 -16.82 14.11 -11.73
C ILE A 163 -18.09 14.90 -11.37
N TYR A 164 -18.39 15.01 -10.08
CA TYR A 164 -19.59 15.70 -9.62
C TYR A 164 -19.45 16.11 -8.14
N LYS A 165 -19.70 17.41 -7.84
CA LYS A 165 -19.62 17.95 -6.47
C LYS A 165 -18.41 17.44 -5.71
N ASN A 166 -18.63 16.48 -4.79
CA ASN A 166 -17.65 15.92 -3.86
C ASN A 166 -17.08 14.56 -4.32
N SER A 167 -17.38 14.14 -5.55
CA SER A 167 -17.02 12.82 -6.07
C SER A 167 -15.85 12.89 -7.03
N HIS A 168 -14.88 12.00 -6.88
CA HIS A 168 -13.65 11.95 -7.65
C HIS A 168 -13.40 10.55 -8.19
N LEU A 169 -12.96 10.47 -9.45
CA LEU A 169 -12.37 9.29 -10.04
C LEU A 169 -10.85 9.45 -10.06
N TYR A 170 -10.13 8.40 -9.70
CA TYR A 170 -8.68 8.33 -9.75
C TYR A 170 -8.25 7.26 -10.74
N LEU A 171 -7.23 7.59 -11.53
CA LEU A 171 -6.51 6.67 -12.39
C LEU A 171 -5.02 6.89 -12.20
N GLY A 172 -4.27 5.83 -11.93
CA GLY A 172 -2.85 5.94 -11.66
C GLY A 172 -2.08 4.65 -11.88
N THR A 173 -0.83 4.68 -11.49
CA THR A 173 0.07 3.54 -11.43
C THR A 173 0.61 3.39 -10.04
N ASN A 174 0.93 2.16 -9.66
CA ASN A 174 1.49 1.80 -8.36
C ASN A 174 2.71 0.93 -8.55
N PHE A 175 3.78 1.28 -7.86
CA PHE A 175 4.89 0.40 -7.56
C PHE A 175 4.74 -0.11 -6.13
N GLY A 176 4.79 -1.43 -5.95
CA GLY A 176 4.71 -2.10 -4.65
C GLY A 176 5.87 -3.06 -4.42
N HIS A 177 6.38 -3.09 -3.21
CA HIS A 177 7.33 -4.10 -2.71
C HIS A 177 6.75 -4.77 -1.49
N VAL A 178 6.86 -6.11 -1.41
CA VAL A 178 6.40 -6.89 -0.24
C VAL A 178 7.56 -7.72 0.28
N SER A 179 7.87 -7.59 1.57
CA SER A 179 8.91 -8.34 2.26
C SER A 179 8.57 -8.53 3.75
N ASN A 180 9.35 -9.33 4.47
CA ASN A 180 9.17 -9.49 5.92
C ASN A 180 10.35 -8.92 6.75
N LEU A 181 11.19 -8.05 6.16
CA LEU A 181 12.35 -7.43 6.80
C LEU A 181 13.31 -8.43 7.49
N ASN A 182 13.43 -9.63 6.96
CA ASN A 182 14.24 -10.73 7.51
C ASN A 182 13.79 -11.26 8.89
N PHE A 183 12.56 -11.00 9.31
CA PHE A 183 12.03 -11.62 10.52
C PHE A 183 11.90 -13.15 10.39
N GLN A 184 11.69 -13.63 9.16
CA GLN A 184 11.64 -15.04 8.81
C GLN A 184 12.31 -15.28 7.46
N LYS A 185 12.84 -16.49 7.25
CA LYS A 185 13.38 -16.93 5.95
C LYS A 185 12.37 -17.84 5.24
N PRO A 186 12.26 -17.72 3.90
CA PRO A 186 12.92 -16.75 2.98
C PRO A 186 12.36 -15.34 3.09
N ASN A 187 13.12 -14.33 2.62
CA ASN A 187 12.70 -12.93 2.59
C ASN A 187 13.24 -12.16 1.36
N ASP A 188 13.28 -12.75 0.21
CA ASP A 188 13.60 -12.03 -1.02
C ASP A 188 12.41 -11.16 -1.46
N GLY A 189 11.19 -11.54 -1.04
CA GLY A 189 9.98 -10.79 -1.33
C GLY A 189 9.63 -10.75 -2.82
N TYR A 190 8.76 -9.81 -3.20
CA TYR A 190 8.40 -9.57 -4.59
C TYR A 190 8.07 -8.10 -4.85
N ASN A 191 8.27 -7.69 -6.09
CA ASN A 191 7.90 -6.37 -6.61
C ASN A 191 6.73 -6.49 -7.56
N ILE A 192 5.89 -5.46 -7.60
CA ILE A 192 4.81 -5.36 -8.57
C ILE A 192 4.74 -3.95 -9.14
N LEU A 193 4.42 -3.85 -10.42
CA LEU A 193 4.00 -2.61 -11.04
C LEU A 193 2.57 -2.78 -11.53
N GLY A 194 1.69 -1.85 -11.18
CA GLY A 194 0.27 -1.99 -11.45
C GLY A 194 -0.41 -0.72 -11.92
N ILE A 195 -1.65 -0.89 -12.34
CA ILE A 195 -2.59 0.18 -12.67
C ILE A 195 -3.62 0.27 -11.56
N GLU A 196 -3.91 1.50 -11.13
CA GLU A 196 -4.89 1.81 -10.09
C GLU A 196 -6.08 2.54 -10.68
N ILE A 197 -7.27 2.12 -10.25
CA ILE A 197 -8.51 2.86 -10.45
C ILE A 197 -9.21 3.05 -9.11
N GLY A 198 -9.68 4.26 -8.83
CA GLY A 198 -10.30 4.58 -7.55
C GLY A 198 -11.50 5.50 -7.69
N TYR A 199 -12.38 5.41 -6.70
CA TYR A 199 -13.46 6.35 -6.49
C TYR A 199 -13.38 6.89 -5.07
N SER A 200 -13.52 8.20 -4.89
CA SER A 200 -13.55 8.81 -3.57
C SER A 200 -14.62 9.89 -3.46
N PHE A 201 -15.08 10.08 -2.23
CA PHE A 201 -16.14 11.02 -1.89
C PHE A 201 -15.71 11.89 -0.70
N GLU A 202 -15.83 13.23 -0.83
CA GLU A 202 -15.60 14.16 0.26
C GLU A 202 -16.82 14.22 1.18
N LEU A 203 -16.58 14.03 2.47
CA LEU A 203 -17.60 14.06 3.51
C LEU A 203 -17.98 15.50 3.81
N SER A 204 -19.27 15.78 3.98
CA SER A 204 -19.75 17.07 4.48
C SER A 204 -19.24 17.26 5.91
N GLN A 205 -18.47 18.31 6.13
CA GLN A 205 -17.99 18.72 7.47
C GLN A 205 -18.96 19.64 8.13
#